data_0d807c78acce6541c2cd3fd9c6703a09
#
_entry.id   0d807c78acce6541c2cd3fd9c6703a09
#
_cell.length_a   1.000
_cell.length_b   1.000
_cell.length_c   1.000
_cell.angle_alpha   90.00
_cell.angle_beta   90.00
_cell.angle_gamma   90.00
#
_symmetry.space_group_name_H-M   'P 1'
#
loop_
_entity.id
_entity.type
_entity.pdbx_description
1 polymer ?
#
loop_
_entity_poly.entity_id
_entity_poly.type
_entity_poly.pdbx_seq_one_letter_code
_entity_poly.pdbx_strand_id
1 'polypeptide(L)'
;SLQVDTLAVTEKKKQPLDAPVTYEANDSIVFAQGGYAHLYGQGKVNYQQIELAADVITMNMDSSTVYAHGVEDSLGVKTGTPVFKDGETPYETNTIRYNFKSKKGVISNVVSQQGEGYVTGNNAKKGANDELYMKSGRYTTCDHHEHPHFYMQMTYAKVRPKKNVVTGPAYLVVEDVPLPLAVPFFFFPFSSSYSSGFLMPTYMDDSSRGFGLTDGGYYFAISDKMDLKLRADIFTKGSWALNAESNYIKRYKYSGLFQASYQVTKTGDKGLPDYSVAKDFKIVWSHRQDAKANPNQTFSASVNFATSSYERTNIGNMYNSNAMSQNTKTSSISYSRYFFDRKLTVATTTNIAQTMRDSSVNVTLPDLNISLSTIYPFKRKKAAGEERWYEKISVRYTGRLTNSIQTKDNLLFKSNLIKDWKNGMKHEIPVSATFTLFKYFNVTPSVSYTERWYTRKVMKDWDPNYGTNGREVATDTIYGFHRVYNYNASLGINTKIYGMYNPIFFPKKKIQIRHVITPSVSISAAPDFGSSRYGYYDSVSYTHLRAHETCADL
;
A
#
# COMPACT_ATOMS: atom_id res chain seq x y z
N SER A 1 62.51 -66.93 25.01
CA SER A 1 61.44 -66.46 25.86
C SER A 1 60.84 -65.17 25.27
N LEU A 2 59.68 -65.29 24.65
CA LEU A 2 58.90 -64.21 24.17
C LEU A 2 57.81 -63.93 25.22
N GLN A 3 57.89 -62.77 25.88
CA GLN A 3 56.78 -62.24 26.69
C GLN A 3 55.72 -61.64 25.77
N VAL A 4 54.51 -62.19 25.81
CA VAL A 4 53.31 -61.59 25.17
C VAL A 4 52.68 -60.71 26.20
N ASP A 5 52.75 -59.38 26.01
CA ASP A 5 52.04 -58.38 26.75
C ASP A 5 50.60 -58.38 26.26
N THR A 6 49.69 -58.93 27.08
CA THR A 6 48.26 -58.82 26.87
C THR A 6 47.74 -57.44 27.35
N LEU A 7 47.64 -56.50 26.41
CA LEU A 7 46.90 -55.25 26.65
C LEU A 7 45.41 -55.54 26.90
N ALA A 8 45.00 -55.45 28.15
CA ALA A 8 43.58 -55.48 28.51
C ALA A 8 42.89 -54.28 27.88
N VAL A 9 42.13 -54.50 26.83
CA VAL A 9 41.17 -53.53 26.26
C VAL A 9 40.07 -53.35 27.30
N THR A 10 40.16 -52.29 28.08
CA THR A 10 39.06 -51.83 28.92
C THR A 10 37.94 -51.35 27.98
N GLU A 11 36.93 -52.17 27.79
CA GLU A 11 35.68 -51.75 27.17
C GLU A 11 35.14 -50.53 27.93
N LYS A 12 35.19 -49.34 27.29
CA LYS A 12 34.46 -48.16 27.78
C LYS A 12 32.98 -48.54 27.81
N LYS A 13 32.43 -48.78 29.02
CA LYS A 13 30.98 -48.86 29.25
C LYS A 13 30.36 -47.66 28.56
N LYS A 14 29.52 -47.88 27.55
CA LYS A 14 28.73 -46.82 26.91
C LYS A 14 27.98 -46.11 28.02
N GLN A 15 28.34 -44.84 28.25
CA GLN A 15 27.56 -43.98 29.15
C GLN A 15 26.14 -43.89 28.60
N PRO A 16 25.12 -44.07 29.43
CA PRO A 16 23.72 -44.06 28.99
C PRO A 16 23.24 -42.72 28.46
N LEU A 17 23.98 -41.63 28.72
CA LEU A 17 23.72 -40.25 28.31
C LEU A 17 24.94 -39.64 27.62
N ASP A 18 24.68 -38.72 26.69
CA ASP A 18 25.75 -38.08 25.85
C ASP A 18 26.56 -37.02 26.62
N ALA A 19 26.12 -36.59 27.81
CA ALA A 19 26.78 -35.61 28.65
C ALA A 19 26.60 -35.96 30.15
N PRO A 20 27.50 -35.50 31.06
CA PRO A 20 27.31 -35.66 32.48
C PRO A 20 26.10 -34.91 33.02
N VAL A 21 25.41 -35.48 33.96
CA VAL A 21 24.33 -34.83 34.72
C VAL A 21 24.96 -34.28 36.00
N THR A 22 24.77 -32.96 36.22
CA THR A 22 25.16 -32.32 37.49
C THR A 22 23.93 -32.17 38.36
N TYR A 23 24.06 -32.40 39.65
CA TYR A 23 22.96 -32.33 40.62
C TYR A 23 23.44 -31.73 41.91
N GLU A 24 22.56 -30.95 42.53
CA GLU A 24 22.77 -30.25 43.81
C GLU A 24 21.51 -30.35 44.66
N ALA A 25 21.64 -30.36 45.97
CA ALA A 25 20.53 -30.27 46.91
C ALA A 25 21.00 -29.61 48.20
N ASN A 26 20.13 -28.84 48.85
CA ASN A 26 20.47 -28.14 50.08
C ASN A 26 20.44 -29.04 51.33
N ASP A 27 19.50 -30.02 51.40
CA ASP A 27 19.35 -30.86 52.57
C ASP A 27 20.13 -32.16 52.47
N SER A 28 19.78 -33.02 51.52
CA SER A 28 20.44 -34.32 51.37
C SER A 28 20.32 -34.91 49.97
N ILE A 29 21.31 -35.75 49.63
CA ILE A 29 21.30 -36.57 48.43
C ILE A 29 21.46 -38.01 48.84
N VAL A 30 20.47 -38.84 48.55
CA VAL A 30 20.47 -40.26 48.93
C VAL A 30 20.52 -41.14 47.72
N PHE A 31 21.50 -42.03 47.63
CA PHE A 31 21.62 -43.04 46.58
C PHE A 31 21.05 -44.36 47.11
N ALA A 32 20.11 -44.91 46.33
CA ALA A 32 19.48 -46.20 46.67
C ALA A 32 19.81 -47.29 45.64
N GLN A 33 19.61 -48.55 46.02
CA GLN A 33 19.82 -49.70 45.11
C GLN A 33 18.92 -49.56 43.85
N GLY A 34 19.37 -50.03 42.70
CA GLY A 34 18.64 -49.92 41.43
C GLY A 34 18.83 -48.59 40.68
N GLY A 35 19.95 -47.91 40.95
CA GLY A 35 20.32 -46.70 40.24
C GLY A 35 19.48 -45.45 40.54
N TYR A 36 18.80 -45.41 41.69
CA TYR A 36 18.05 -44.24 42.15
C TYR A 36 18.89 -43.25 42.91
N ALA A 37 18.66 -41.95 42.67
CA ALA A 37 19.14 -40.86 43.45
C ALA A 37 17.95 -39.99 43.87
N HIS A 38 17.86 -39.65 45.16
CA HIS A 38 16.84 -38.78 45.73
C HIS A 38 17.52 -37.50 46.25
N LEU A 39 17.05 -36.35 45.79
CA LEU A 39 17.51 -35.03 46.20
C LEU A 39 16.40 -34.39 46.99
N TYR A 40 16.73 -33.86 48.18
CA TYR A 40 15.82 -33.20 49.12
C TYR A 40 16.30 -31.78 49.41
N GLY A 41 15.35 -30.85 49.48
CA GLY A 41 15.59 -29.45 49.77
C GLY A 41 16.18 -28.68 48.59
N GLN A 42 15.31 -28.06 47.81
CA GLN A 42 15.66 -27.22 46.64
C GLN A 42 16.67 -27.90 45.70
N GLY A 43 16.40 -29.17 45.36
CA GLY A 43 17.24 -29.94 44.46
C GLY A 43 17.30 -29.28 43.07
N LYS A 44 18.51 -29.32 42.47
CA LYS A 44 18.73 -28.89 41.08
C LYS A 44 19.40 -30.00 40.30
N VAL A 45 18.94 -30.20 39.08
CA VAL A 45 19.52 -31.15 38.13
C VAL A 45 19.74 -30.44 36.80
N ASN A 46 20.98 -30.45 36.33
CA ASN A 46 21.35 -29.84 35.06
C ASN A 46 21.90 -30.92 34.10
N TYR A 47 21.38 -30.91 32.88
CA TYR A 47 21.82 -31.76 31.78
C TYR A 47 21.83 -31.00 30.47
N GLN A 48 22.98 -30.73 29.92
CA GLN A 48 23.15 -29.88 28.74
C GLN A 48 22.51 -28.50 28.94
N GLN A 49 21.44 -28.20 28.23
CA GLN A 49 20.67 -26.94 28.36
C GLN A 49 19.39 -27.09 29.20
N ILE A 50 19.19 -28.27 29.78
CA ILE A 50 18.02 -28.58 30.62
C ILE A 50 18.40 -28.32 32.06
N GLU A 51 17.54 -27.56 32.75
CA GLU A 51 17.63 -27.25 34.19
C GLU A 51 16.29 -27.62 34.84
N LEU A 52 16.34 -28.41 35.88
CA LEU A 52 15.19 -28.80 36.70
C LEU A 52 15.46 -28.46 38.14
N ALA A 53 14.62 -27.65 38.75
CA ALA A 53 14.68 -27.31 40.16
C ALA A 53 13.37 -27.69 40.86
N ALA A 54 13.42 -28.33 42.02
CA ALA A 54 12.26 -28.70 42.84
C ALA A 54 12.68 -29.07 44.26
N ASP A 55 11.74 -29.09 45.20
CA ASP A 55 12.04 -29.52 46.58
C ASP A 55 12.41 -30.98 46.68
N VAL A 56 11.74 -31.85 45.91
CA VAL A 56 12.06 -33.28 45.85
C VAL A 56 12.26 -33.72 44.40
N ILE A 57 13.43 -34.26 44.12
CA ILE A 57 13.76 -34.81 42.83
C ILE A 57 14.21 -36.27 42.98
N THR A 58 13.54 -37.19 42.32
CA THR A 58 13.94 -38.60 42.25
C THR A 58 14.44 -38.88 40.83
N MET A 59 15.68 -39.31 40.72
CA MET A 59 16.32 -39.63 39.46
C MET A 59 16.65 -41.12 39.40
N ASN A 60 16.31 -41.76 38.30
CA ASN A 60 16.76 -43.14 37.99
C ASN A 60 17.82 -43.08 36.88
N MET A 61 19.03 -43.43 37.25
CA MET A 61 20.19 -43.33 36.34
C MET A 61 20.15 -44.38 35.22
N ASP A 62 19.63 -45.56 35.50
CA ASP A 62 19.60 -46.67 34.52
C ASP A 62 18.61 -46.40 33.39
N SER A 63 17.43 -45.85 33.73
CA SER A 63 16.39 -45.48 32.76
C SER A 63 16.53 -44.05 32.25
N SER A 64 17.50 -43.27 32.77
CA SER A 64 17.69 -41.85 32.48
C SER A 64 16.42 -40.99 32.67
N THR A 65 15.62 -41.34 33.72
CA THR A 65 14.37 -40.66 34.00
C THR A 65 14.48 -39.86 35.32
N VAL A 66 13.82 -38.72 35.32
CA VAL A 66 13.69 -37.88 36.53
C VAL A 66 12.21 -37.65 36.81
N TYR A 67 11.87 -37.66 38.09
CA TYR A 67 10.55 -37.29 38.63
C TYR A 67 10.79 -36.20 39.70
N ALA A 68 10.02 -35.10 39.60
CA ALA A 68 10.13 -34.01 40.54
C ALA A 68 8.74 -33.54 40.98
N HIS A 69 8.63 -33.17 42.28
CA HIS A 69 7.43 -32.60 42.87
C HIS A 69 7.79 -31.68 44.03
N GLY A 70 6.86 -30.77 44.36
CA GLY A 70 6.95 -29.94 45.58
C GLY A 70 6.52 -30.70 46.83
N VAL A 71 6.69 -30.09 47.97
CA VAL A 71 6.25 -30.60 49.25
C VAL A 71 5.03 -29.80 49.72
N GLU A 72 4.06 -30.48 50.33
CA GLU A 72 2.91 -29.83 50.97
C GLU A 72 3.27 -29.49 52.44
N ASP A 73 3.04 -28.25 52.83
CA ASP A 73 3.17 -27.84 54.22
C ASP A 73 1.99 -28.30 55.08
N SER A 74 2.04 -28.04 56.40
CA SER A 74 0.98 -28.45 57.33
C SER A 74 -0.37 -27.75 57.10
N LEU A 75 -0.43 -26.77 56.24
CA LEU A 75 -1.62 -26.03 55.84
C LEU A 75 -2.13 -26.47 54.43
N GLY A 76 -1.47 -27.46 53.82
CA GLY A 76 -1.84 -27.99 52.50
C GLY A 76 -1.35 -27.11 51.31
N VAL A 77 -0.50 -26.11 51.59
CA VAL A 77 0.10 -25.27 50.56
C VAL A 77 1.31 -25.99 49.96
N LYS A 78 1.35 -26.12 48.64
CA LYS A 78 2.50 -26.70 47.93
C LYS A 78 3.61 -25.69 47.80
N THR A 79 4.77 -26.02 48.28
CA THR A 79 5.99 -25.22 48.18
C THR A 79 7.05 -25.97 47.34
N GLY A 80 8.01 -25.25 46.78
CA GLY A 80 9.10 -25.83 46.03
C GLY A 80 8.65 -26.65 44.81
N THR A 81 7.58 -26.23 44.14
CA THR A 81 7.06 -26.85 42.92
C THR A 81 8.11 -26.86 41.83
N PRO A 82 8.14 -27.92 40.98
CA PRO A 82 9.15 -28.05 39.94
C PRO A 82 9.12 -26.92 38.93
N VAL A 83 10.28 -26.32 38.70
CA VAL A 83 10.55 -25.40 37.59
C VAL A 83 11.47 -26.13 36.61
N PHE A 84 10.95 -26.43 35.43
CA PHE A 84 11.68 -27.07 34.33
C PHE A 84 12.01 -26.08 33.24
N LYS A 85 13.25 -25.98 32.87
CA LYS A 85 13.74 -25.10 31.82
C LYS A 85 14.46 -25.94 30.76
N ASP A 86 14.07 -25.81 29.51
CA ASP A 86 14.74 -26.36 28.36
C ASP A 86 15.01 -25.22 27.36
N GLY A 87 16.27 -24.81 27.31
CA GLY A 87 16.66 -23.57 26.65
C GLY A 87 16.25 -22.32 27.45
N GLU A 88 15.50 -21.39 26.81
CA GLU A 88 15.17 -20.10 27.43
C GLU A 88 13.79 -20.03 28.11
N THR A 89 12.91 -20.97 27.86
CA THR A 89 11.52 -20.92 28.35
C THR A 89 11.33 -21.77 29.60
N PRO A 90 11.02 -21.19 30.77
CA PRO A 90 10.70 -21.96 31.97
C PRO A 90 9.24 -22.47 31.92
N TYR A 91 9.02 -23.62 32.50
CA TYR A 91 7.73 -24.23 32.76
C TYR A 91 7.56 -24.45 34.26
N GLU A 92 6.57 -23.81 34.86
CA GLU A 92 6.18 -24.07 36.24
C GLU A 92 5.18 -25.22 36.28
N THR A 93 5.30 -26.14 37.18
CA THR A 93 4.50 -27.35 37.21
C THR A 93 4.30 -27.91 38.60
N ASN A 94 3.22 -28.64 38.85
CA ASN A 94 3.03 -29.35 40.11
C ASN A 94 3.88 -30.62 40.19
N THR A 95 3.95 -31.38 39.08
CA THR A 95 4.83 -32.55 38.98
C THR A 95 5.35 -32.69 37.55
N ILE A 96 6.56 -33.19 37.43
CA ILE A 96 7.16 -33.50 36.14
C ILE A 96 7.83 -34.89 36.15
N ARG A 97 7.59 -35.68 35.15
CA ARG A 97 8.39 -36.87 34.84
C ARG A 97 9.01 -36.69 33.45
N TYR A 98 10.31 -36.70 33.37
CA TYR A 98 11.06 -36.43 32.17
C TYR A 98 12.13 -37.52 31.92
N ASN A 99 12.35 -37.87 30.66
CA ASN A 99 13.39 -38.82 30.27
C ASN A 99 14.45 -38.09 29.42
N PHE A 100 15.66 -38.01 29.91
CA PHE A 100 16.75 -37.28 29.28
C PHE A 100 17.19 -37.87 27.92
N LYS A 101 17.08 -39.21 27.76
CA LYS A 101 17.48 -39.91 26.54
C LYS A 101 16.48 -39.70 25.41
N SER A 102 15.18 -39.85 25.69
CA SER A 102 14.13 -39.67 24.69
C SER A 102 13.69 -38.21 24.52
N LYS A 103 14.10 -37.33 25.42
CA LYS A 103 13.69 -35.91 25.51
C LYS A 103 12.17 -35.73 25.61
N LYS A 104 11.47 -36.71 26.17
CA LYS A 104 10.02 -36.68 26.36
C LYS A 104 9.68 -36.60 27.84
N GLY A 105 8.56 -35.91 28.14
CA GLY A 105 8.08 -35.77 29.51
C GLY A 105 6.56 -35.73 29.61
N VAL A 106 6.06 -35.98 30.82
CA VAL A 106 4.68 -35.79 31.22
C VAL A 106 4.71 -34.75 32.37
N ILE A 107 3.86 -33.75 32.25
CA ILE A 107 3.81 -32.60 33.12
C ILE A 107 2.39 -32.40 33.61
N SER A 108 2.20 -32.19 34.90
CA SER A 108 0.89 -31.88 35.48
C SER A 108 0.81 -30.40 35.87
N ASN A 109 -0.33 -29.78 35.61
CA ASN A 109 -0.58 -28.35 35.89
C ASN A 109 0.55 -27.44 35.39
N VAL A 110 0.78 -27.49 34.11
CA VAL A 110 1.81 -26.64 33.46
C VAL A 110 1.31 -25.21 33.30
N VAL A 111 2.15 -24.25 33.68
CA VAL A 111 2.02 -22.83 33.37
C VAL A 111 3.25 -22.41 32.58
N SER A 112 3.04 -21.80 31.45
CA SER A 112 4.12 -21.32 30.60
C SER A 112 3.78 -19.98 30.00
N GLN A 113 4.64 -19.00 30.18
CA GLN A 113 4.52 -17.71 29.51
C GLN A 113 4.97 -17.84 28.06
N GLN A 114 4.11 -17.44 27.14
CA GLN A 114 4.36 -17.49 25.71
C GLN A 114 3.99 -16.17 25.06
N GLY A 115 4.99 -15.36 24.72
CA GLY A 115 4.78 -13.98 24.26
C GLY A 115 4.20 -13.11 25.37
N GLU A 116 3.09 -12.44 25.10
CA GLU A 116 2.38 -11.57 26.08
C GLU A 116 1.31 -12.33 26.88
N GLY A 117 1.17 -13.64 26.69
CA GLY A 117 0.13 -14.43 27.36
C GLY A 117 0.66 -15.68 28.04
N TYR A 118 -0.22 -16.32 28.78
CA TYR A 118 0.04 -17.56 29.53
C TYR A 118 -0.74 -18.70 28.93
N VAL A 119 -0.06 -19.83 28.73
CA VAL A 119 -0.68 -21.12 28.39
C VAL A 119 -0.68 -21.98 29.63
N THR A 120 -1.85 -22.41 30.07
CA THR A 120 -2.01 -23.30 31.22
C THR A 120 -2.70 -24.59 30.81
N GLY A 121 -2.38 -25.69 31.49
CA GLY A 121 -2.99 -26.98 31.20
C GLY A 121 -2.79 -28.00 32.30
N ASN A 122 -3.84 -28.79 32.60
CA ASN A 122 -3.80 -29.78 33.67
C ASN A 122 -2.87 -30.95 33.37
N ASN A 123 -2.82 -31.39 32.11
CA ASN A 123 -1.99 -32.53 31.68
C ASN A 123 -1.32 -32.17 30.35
N ALA A 124 -0.01 -32.14 30.35
CA ALA A 124 0.78 -31.86 29.17
C ALA A 124 1.80 -32.98 28.90
N LYS A 125 2.06 -33.26 27.63
CA LYS A 125 3.13 -34.13 27.17
C LYS A 125 4.16 -33.28 26.43
N LYS A 126 5.40 -33.29 26.87
CA LYS A 126 6.51 -32.69 26.15
C LYS A 126 7.04 -33.69 25.12
N GLY A 127 7.13 -33.27 23.88
CA GLY A 127 7.76 -34.02 22.77
C GLY A 127 9.26 -33.76 22.68
N ALA A 128 9.96 -34.55 21.88
CA ALA A 128 11.39 -34.43 21.67
C ALA A 128 11.84 -33.13 20.98
N ASN A 129 10.93 -32.47 20.26
CA ASN A 129 11.17 -31.21 19.52
C ASN A 129 10.65 -29.98 20.28
N ASP A 130 10.63 -30.00 21.62
CA ASP A 130 10.10 -28.95 22.50
C ASP A 130 8.63 -28.61 22.34
N GLU A 131 7.88 -29.44 21.63
CA GLU A 131 6.45 -29.26 21.50
C GLU A 131 5.73 -29.75 22.75
N LEU A 132 4.75 -28.97 23.22
CA LEU A 132 3.83 -29.39 24.30
C LEU A 132 2.49 -29.79 23.69
N TYR A 133 2.03 -30.96 24.03
CA TYR A 133 0.68 -31.44 23.69
C TYR A 133 -0.15 -31.46 24.98
N MET A 134 -1.25 -30.73 24.98
CA MET A 134 -2.12 -30.65 26.14
C MET A 134 -3.59 -30.88 25.79
N LYS A 135 -4.31 -31.42 26.76
CA LYS A 135 -5.73 -31.56 26.75
C LYS A 135 -6.34 -30.59 27.74
N SER A 136 -7.44 -29.93 27.37
CA SER A 136 -8.13 -28.95 28.21
C SER A 136 -7.19 -27.78 28.60
N GLY A 137 -6.43 -27.26 27.64
CA GLY A 137 -5.57 -26.10 27.85
C GLY A 137 -6.35 -24.80 27.88
N ARG A 138 -5.78 -23.78 28.53
CA ARG A 138 -6.28 -22.41 28.55
C ARG A 138 -5.21 -21.47 28.02
N TYR A 139 -5.62 -20.45 27.28
CA TYR A 139 -4.76 -19.35 26.89
C TYR A 139 -5.35 -18.04 27.39
N THR A 140 -4.58 -17.25 28.10
CA THR A 140 -5.01 -15.95 28.63
C THR A 140 -3.89 -14.93 28.54
N THR A 141 -4.25 -13.66 28.42
CA THR A 141 -3.36 -12.51 28.60
C THR A 141 -3.62 -11.81 29.94
N CYS A 142 -4.41 -12.43 30.82
CA CYS A 142 -4.66 -11.95 32.18
C CYS A 142 -3.44 -12.23 33.07
N ASP A 143 -3.03 -11.27 33.88
CA ASP A 143 -1.91 -11.42 34.82
C ASP A 143 -2.23 -12.44 35.95
N HIS A 144 -3.49 -12.61 36.27
CA HIS A 144 -3.96 -13.64 37.22
C HIS A 144 -4.12 -15.00 36.53
N HIS A 145 -3.00 -15.63 36.18
CA HIS A 145 -2.99 -16.87 35.39
C HIS A 145 -3.49 -18.12 36.12
N GLU A 146 -3.55 -18.11 37.46
CA GLU A 146 -4.16 -19.20 38.25
C GLU A 146 -5.68 -19.16 38.15
N HIS A 147 -6.28 -17.96 38.21
CA HIS A 147 -7.72 -17.74 38.08
C HIS A 147 -7.99 -16.56 37.13
N PRO A 148 -7.81 -16.76 35.84
CA PRO A 148 -7.93 -15.66 34.88
C PRO A 148 -9.37 -15.22 34.69
N HIS A 149 -9.63 -13.91 34.66
CA HIS A 149 -10.96 -13.32 34.41
C HIS A 149 -11.49 -13.65 33.02
N PHE A 150 -10.61 -13.89 32.07
CA PHE A 150 -10.97 -14.31 30.72
C PHE A 150 -9.91 -15.26 30.15
N TYR A 151 -10.35 -16.26 29.42
CA TYR A 151 -9.46 -17.20 28.75
C TYR A 151 -10.12 -17.88 27.56
N MET A 152 -9.29 -18.28 26.62
CA MET A 152 -9.72 -19.19 25.55
C MET A 152 -9.54 -20.63 26.06
N GLN A 153 -10.64 -21.33 26.27
CA GLN A 153 -10.64 -22.76 26.60
C GLN A 153 -10.40 -23.58 25.34
N MET A 154 -9.35 -24.40 25.34
CA MET A 154 -8.93 -25.24 24.25
C MET A 154 -9.17 -26.72 24.58
N THR A 155 -9.85 -27.46 23.72
CA THR A 155 -10.06 -28.89 23.91
C THR A 155 -8.75 -29.68 23.79
N TYR A 156 -7.99 -29.41 22.76
CA TYR A 156 -6.65 -29.93 22.50
C TYR A 156 -5.77 -28.80 22.04
N ALA A 157 -4.55 -28.75 22.50
CA ALA A 157 -3.59 -27.75 22.04
C ALA A 157 -2.20 -28.37 21.80
N LYS A 158 -1.56 -27.93 20.74
CA LYS A 158 -0.16 -28.15 20.44
C LYS A 158 0.57 -26.81 20.53
N VAL A 159 1.38 -26.66 21.55
CA VAL A 159 2.20 -25.46 21.77
C VAL A 159 3.57 -25.69 21.18
N ARG A 160 4.00 -24.83 20.32
CA ARG A 160 5.38 -24.73 19.82
C ARG A 160 6.00 -23.46 20.42
N PRO A 161 6.86 -23.59 21.42
CA PRO A 161 7.47 -22.42 22.07
C PRO A 161 8.06 -21.43 21.07
N LYS A 162 7.87 -20.13 21.32
CA LYS A 162 8.33 -19.03 20.45
C LYS A 162 7.76 -19.02 19.01
N LYS A 163 6.89 -19.94 18.64
CA LYS A 163 6.26 -20.01 17.31
C LYS A 163 4.77 -19.75 17.38
N ASN A 164 4.02 -20.72 17.84
CA ASN A 164 2.56 -20.62 17.90
C ASN A 164 1.94 -21.70 18.82
N VAL A 165 0.68 -21.48 19.16
CA VAL A 165 -0.25 -22.52 19.62
C VAL A 165 -1.21 -22.87 18.50
N VAL A 166 -1.39 -24.15 18.22
CA VAL A 166 -2.46 -24.66 17.36
C VAL A 166 -3.43 -25.41 18.21
N THR A 167 -4.71 -25.07 18.15
CA THR A 167 -5.76 -25.66 18.98
C THR A 167 -6.83 -26.30 18.10
N GLY A 168 -7.43 -27.37 18.60
CA GLY A 168 -8.71 -27.90 18.13
C GLY A 168 -9.87 -26.98 18.52
N PRO A 169 -11.07 -27.52 18.73
CA PRO A 169 -12.20 -26.70 19.15
C PRO A 169 -11.87 -25.86 20.38
N ALA A 170 -12.16 -24.57 20.28
CA ALA A 170 -11.88 -23.61 21.34
C ALA A 170 -13.06 -22.64 21.50
N TYR A 171 -13.28 -22.15 22.71
CA TYR A 171 -14.31 -21.16 23.02
C TYR A 171 -13.82 -20.18 24.07
N LEU A 172 -14.39 -18.98 24.03
CA LEU A 172 -14.06 -17.92 24.97
C LEU A 172 -14.85 -18.09 26.26
N VAL A 173 -14.17 -17.92 27.38
CA VAL A 173 -14.75 -17.92 28.73
C VAL A 173 -14.41 -16.59 29.39
N VAL A 174 -15.39 -15.95 30.01
CA VAL A 174 -15.23 -14.70 30.75
C VAL A 174 -15.89 -14.87 32.12
N GLU A 175 -15.15 -14.62 33.20
CA GLU A 175 -15.62 -14.84 34.58
C GLU A 175 -16.25 -16.22 34.78
N ASP A 176 -15.58 -17.26 34.23
CA ASP A 176 -16.01 -18.67 34.25
C ASP A 176 -17.31 -18.96 33.48
N VAL A 177 -17.89 -17.96 32.79
CA VAL A 177 -19.07 -18.14 31.94
C VAL A 177 -18.63 -18.37 30.49
N PRO A 178 -18.93 -19.54 29.89
CA PRO A 178 -18.62 -19.78 28.50
C PRO A 178 -19.51 -18.94 27.59
N LEU A 179 -18.89 -18.19 26.71
CA LEU A 179 -19.58 -17.39 25.69
C LEU A 179 -19.90 -18.25 24.45
N PRO A 180 -20.97 -17.95 23.70
CA PRO A 180 -21.34 -18.67 22.47
C PRO A 180 -20.39 -18.39 21.29
N LEU A 181 -19.19 -17.91 21.57
CA LEU A 181 -18.12 -17.67 20.60
C LEU A 181 -17.19 -18.89 20.59
N ALA A 182 -17.46 -19.85 19.71
CA ALA A 182 -16.66 -21.06 19.55
C ALA A 182 -16.12 -21.17 18.13
N VAL A 183 -14.90 -21.65 18.01
CA VAL A 183 -14.23 -21.91 16.73
C VAL A 183 -13.81 -23.38 16.63
N PRO A 184 -13.95 -24.05 15.47
CA PRO A 184 -13.60 -25.46 15.33
C PRO A 184 -12.09 -25.71 15.45
N PHE A 185 -11.26 -24.74 15.09
CA PHE A 185 -9.82 -24.70 15.32
C PHE A 185 -9.35 -23.25 15.36
N PHE A 186 -8.22 -23.04 16.05
CA PHE A 186 -7.60 -21.72 16.10
C PHE A 186 -6.09 -21.84 16.21
N PHE A 187 -5.34 -20.75 15.91
CA PHE A 187 -3.94 -20.68 16.22
C PHE A 187 -3.53 -19.28 16.69
N PHE A 188 -2.62 -19.26 17.66
CA PHE A 188 -2.04 -18.03 18.21
C PHE A 188 -0.57 -17.99 17.86
N PRO A 189 -0.09 -17.01 17.08
CA PRO A 189 1.34 -16.79 16.90
C PRO A 189 1.93 -16.12 18.15
N PHE A 190 3.08 -16.58 18.62
CA PHE A 190 3.80 -15.99 19.74
C PHE A 190 4.92 -15.02 19.32
N SER A 191 5.13 -14.84 18.03
CA SER A 191 6.23 -14.01 17.58
C SER A 191 5.91 -12.53 17.75
N SER A 192 6.80 -11.78 18.36
CA SER A 192 6.86 -10.31 18.29
C SER A 192 7.27 -9.82 16.87
N SER A 193 7.59 -10.74 15.98
CA SER A 193 7.92 -10.47 14.59
C SER A 193 6.65 -10.46 13.74
N TYR A 194 6.74 -9.78 12.61
CA TYR A 194 5.72 -9.69 11.58
C TYR A 194 5.19 -11.07 11.16
N SER A 195 3.96 -11.40 11.52
CA SER A 195 3.35 -12.71 11.30
C SER A 195 1.90 -12.62 10.84
N SER A 196 1.47 -13.64 10.08
CA SER A 196 0.07 -13.78 9.67
C SER A 196 -0.82 -14.15 10.86
N GLY A 197 -2.07 -13.70 10.84
CA GLY A 197 -3.00 -13.98 11.93
C GLY A 197 -4.45 -13.59 11.62
N PHE A 198 -5.36 -14.06 12.46
CA PHE A 198 -6.76 -13.68 12.40
C PHE A 198 -6.98 -12.25 12.91
N LEU A 199 -7.84 -11.51 12.23
CA LEU A 199 -8.38 -10.24 12.67
C LEU A 199 -9.72 -10.52 13.35
N MET A 200 -9.80 -10.21 14.63
CA MET A 200 -11.02 -10.46 15.41
C MET A 200 -12.11 -9.50 14.97
N PRO A 201 -13.33 -9.98 14.70
CA PRO A 201 -14.42 -9.11 14.34
C PRO A 201 -14.89 -8.27 15.51
N THR A 202 -15.38 -7.08 15.20
CA THR A 202 -16.04 -6.18 16.15
C THR A 202 -17.56 -6.38 16.04
N TYR A 203 -18.23 -6.50 17.16
CA TYR A 203 -19.69 -6.50 17.21
C TYR A 203 -20.24 -5.11 16.94
N MET A 204 -21.30 -5.04 16.13
CA MET A 204 -21.98 -3.80 15.80
C MET A 204 -23.49 -4.03 15.78
N ASP A 205 -24.25 -3.06 16.25
CA ASP A 205 -25.70 -3.00 16.14
C ASP A 205 -26.10 -1.81 15.26
N ASP A 206 -26.82 -2.09 14.18
CA ASP A 206 -27.30 -1.10 13.21
C ASP A 206 -28.82 -1.26 13.02
N SER A 207 -29.58 -0.22 13.30
CA SER A 207 -31.04 -0.24 13.22
C SER A 207 -31.57 -0.67 11.84
N SER A 208 -30.85 -0.32 10.76
CA SER A 208 -31.26 -0.63 9.38
C SER A 208 -30.81 -2.01 8.90
N ARG A 209 -29.69 -2.54 9.41
CA ARG A 209 -29.04 -3.77 8.95
C ARG A 209 -29.11 -4.91 9.98
N GLY A 210 -29.49 -4.57 11.21
CA GLY A 210 -29.50 -5.50 12.34
C GLY A 210 -28.12 -5.69 12.98
N PHE A 211 -27.98 -6.75 13.75
CA PHE A 211 -26.72 -7.11 14.39
C PHE A 211 -25.69 -7.54 13.35
N GLY A 212 -24.45 -7.19 13.57
CA GLY A 212 -23.37 -7.50 12.66
C GLY A 212 -22.05 -7.80 13.35
N LEU A 213 -21.20 -8.48 12.61
CA LEU A 213 -19.78 -8.64 12.88
C LEU A 213 -19.02 -7.92 11.77
N THR A 214 -18.19 -6.95 12.13
CA THR A 214 -17.44 -6.10 11.20
C THR A 214 -15.95 -6.28 11.40
N ASP A 215 -15.16 -6.01 10.33
CA ASP A 215 -13.70 -6.05 10.32
C ASP A 215 -13.07 -7.41 10.69
N GLY A 216 -13.87 -8.49 10.72
CA GLY A 216 -13.37 -9.83 10.91
C GLY A 216 -12.63 -10.34 9.67
N GLY A 217 -11.51 -11.05 9.86
CA GLY A 217 -10.76 -11.51 8.69
C GLY A 217 -9.42 -12.16 8.98
N TYR A 218 -8.53 -12.05 8.01
CA TYR A 218 -7.21 -12.61 8.09
C TYR A 218 -6.13 -11.67 7.52
N TYR A 219 -5.06 -11.51 8.26
CA TYR A 219 -3.87 -10.80 7.86
C TYR A 219 -2.81 -11.76 7.35
N PHE A 220 -2.37 -11.58 6.11
CA PHE A 220 -1.31 -12.34 5.47
C PHE A 220 -0.02 -11.53 5.50
N ALA A 221 0.95 -11.95 6.27
CA ALA A 221 2.32 -11.47 6.21
C ALA A 221 3.05 -12.18 5.07
N ILE A 222 2.85 -11.73 3.82
CA ILE A 222 3.37 -12.41 2.63
C ILE A 222 4.89 -12.32 2.60
N SER A 223 5.45 -11.15 2.88
CA SER A 223 6.89 -10.92 2.92
C SER A 223 7.20 -9.60 3.64
N ASP A 224 8.47 -9.35 3.94
CA ASP A 224 8.95 -8.05 4.47
C ASP A 224 8.65 -6.84 3.56
N LYS A 225 8.14 -7.07 2.36
CA LYS A 225 7.88 -6.05 1.35
C LYS A 225 6.41 -5.91 0.99
N MET A 226 5.57 -6.82 1.42
CA MET A 226 4.15 -6.86 1.03
C MET A 226 3.32 -7.59 2.08
N ASP A 227 2.19 -7.01 2.44
CA ASP A 227 1.15 -7.61 3.24
C ASP A 227 -0.19 -7.69 2.49
N LEU A 228 -1.14 -8.41 3.05
CA LEU A 228 -2.52 -8.44 2.60
C LEU A 228 -3.44 -8.63 3.79
N LYS A 229 -4.40 -7.72 3.97
CA LYS A 229 -5.53 -7.87 4.91
C LYS A 229 -6.79 -8.18 4.12
N LEU A 230 -7.43 -9.28 4.43
CA LEU A 230 -8.77 -9.58 3.95
C LEU A 230 -9.74 -9.47 5.11
N ARG A 231 -10.75 -8.59 4.99
CA ARG A 231 -11.77 -8.37 6.02
C ARG A 231 -13.15 -8.55 5.43
N ALA A 232 -14.06 -9.04 6.25
CA ALA A 232 -15.46 -9.22 5.89
C ALA A 232 -16.37 -8.65 6.97
N ASP A 233 -17.47 -8.07 6.54
CA ASP A 233 -18.55 -7.60 7.38
C ASP A 233 -19.80 -8.39 7.03
N ILE A 234 -20.56 -8.84 8.03
CA ILE A 234 -21.80 -9.58 7.85
C ILE A 234 -22.87 -9.07 8.83
N PHE A 235 -24.11 -8.99 8.36
CA PHE A 235 -25.23 -8.50 9.14
C PHE A 235 -26.43 -9.44 9.06
N THR A 236 -27.21 -9.47 10.10
CA THR A 236 -28.38 -10.39 10.24
C THR A 236 -29.47 -10.16 9.20
N LYS A 237 -29.67 -8.90 8.73
CA LYS A 237 -30.63 -8.60 7.64
C LYS A 237 -30.05 -8.87 6.24
N GLY A 238 -28.89 -9.49 6.13
CA GLY A 238 -28.29 -9.98 4.90
C GLY A 238 -27.45 -8.95 4.14
N SER A 239 -27.07 -7.85 4.75
CA SER A 239 -26.00 -6.97 4.25
C SER A 239 -24.64 -7.60 4.52
N TRP A 240 -23.68 -7.39 3.60
CA TRP A 240 -22.31 -7.87 3.75
C TRP A 240 -21.33 -7.02 2.97
N ALA A 241 -20.06 -7.05 3.39
CA ALA A 241 -18.97 -6.40 2.68
C ALA A 241 -17.71 -7.26 2.71
N LEU A 242 -16.87 -7.10 1.68
CA LEU A 242 -15.53 -7.66 1.59
C LEU A 242 -14.54 -6.54 1.35
N ASN A 243 -13.47 -6.51 2.13
CA ASN A 243 -12.43 -5.50 2.06
C ASN A 243 -11.08 -6.19 1.92
N ALA A 244 -10.31 -5.81 0.90
CA ALA A 244 -8.94 -6.23 0.70
C ALA A 244 -8.03 -5.01 0.79
N GLU A 245 -6.98 -5.07 1.59
CA GLU A 245 -5.98 -4.02 1.75
C GLU A 245 -4.59 -4.63 1.67
N SER A 246 -3.72 -4.06 0.86
CA SER A 246 -2.34 -4.50 0.69
C SER A 246 -1.40 -3.31 0.69
N ASN A 247 -0.42 -3.34 1.58
CA ASN A 247 0.70 -2.41 1.58
C ASN A 247 1.90 -3.09 0.95
N TYR A 248 2.62 -2.37 0.10
CA TYR A 248 3.83 -2.90 -0.49
C TYR A 248 4.91 -1.82 -0.54
N ILE A 249 6.15 -2.23 -0.23
CA ILE A 249 7.31 -1.35 -0.21
C ILE A 249 8.56 -2.08 -0.68
N LYS A 250 9.30 -1.46 -1.56
CA LYS A 250 10.66 -1.86 -1.90
C LYS A 250 11.58 -0.65 -1.77
N ARG A 251 12.39 -0.61 -0.70
CA ARG A 251 13.29 0.52 -0.40
C ARG A 251 14.07 0.94 -1.64
N TYR A 252 14.15 2.25 -1.87
CA TYR A 252 14.81 2.90 -3.01
C TYR A 252 14.23 2.54 -4.39
N LYS A 253 13.06 1.89 -4.46
CA LYS A 253 12.40 1.56 -5.72
C LYS A 253 10.97 2.07 -5.78
N TYR A 254 10.09 1.62 -4.89
CA TYR A 254 8.68 2.03 -4.88
C TYR A 254 8.02 1.71 -3.54
N SER A 255 6.91 2.41 -3.30
CA SER A 255 5.97 2.11 -2.22
C SER A 255 4.54 2.35 -2.70
N GLY A 256 3.61 1.67 -2.07
CA GLY A 256 2.20 1.86 -2.39
C GLY A 256 1.26 1.14 -1.44
N LEU A 257 -0.02 1.48 -1.61
CA LEU A 257 -1.17 0.92 -0.92
C LEU A 257 -2.22 0.59 -1.97
N PHE A 258 -2.79 -0.59 -1.90
CA PHE A 258 -3.94 -0.99 -2.70
C PHE A 258 -5.08 -1.40 -1.77
N GLN A 259 -6.26 -0.84 -1.98
CA GLN A 259 -7.48 -1.22 -1.27
C GLN A 259 -8.59 -1.46 -2.29
N ALA A 260 -9.32 -2.55 -2.10
CA ALA A 260 -10.51 -2.87 -2.86
C ALA A 260 -11.62 -3.27 -1.90
N SER A 261 -12.78 -2.67 -2.05
CA SER A 261 -13.95 -2.94 -1.22
C SER A 261 -15.15 -3.22 -2.11
N TYR A 262 -15.92 -4.22 -1.75
CA TYR A 262 -17.21 -4.51 -2.37
C TYR A 262 -18.25 -4.74 -1.28
N GLN A 263 -19.38 -4.10 -1.38
CA GLN A 263 -20.46 -4.20 -0.39
C GLN A 263 -21.83 -4.37 -1.03
N VAL A 264 -22.67 -5.13 -0.36
CA VAL A 264 -24.08 -5.27 -0.67
C VAL A 264 -24.85 -4.80 0.56
N THR A 265 -25.49 -3.65 0.46
CA THR A 265 -26.28 -3.06 1.54
C THR A 265 -27.74 -3.29 1.27
N LYS A 266 -28.43 -3.95 2.21
CA LYS A 266 -29.86 -4.13 2.22
C LYS A 266 -30.44 -3.29 3.34
N THR A 267 -31.38 -2.43 3.02
CA THR A 267 -32.08 -1.56 3.99
C THR A 267 -33.57 -1.86 3.95
N GLY A 268 -34.22 -1.80 5.10
CA GLY A 268 -35.63 -2.15 5.25
C GLY A 268 -35.89 -3.66 5.29
N ASP A 269 -37.12 -4.05 5.46
CA ASP A 269 -37.51 -5.46 5.52
C ASP A 269 -38.12 -5.90 4.18
N LYS A 270 -37.73 -7.10 3.73
CA LYS A 270 -38.17 -7.64 2.43
C LYS A 270 -39.71 -7.69 2.33
N GLY A 271 -40.24 -7.03 1.31
CA GLY A 271 -41.68 -6.92 1.07
C GLY A 271 -42.31 -5.61 1.52
N LEU A 272 -41.57 -4.73 2.19
CA LEU A 272 -42.00 -3.38 2.53
C LEU A 272 -41.53 -2.35 1.48
N PRO A 273 -42.23 -1.20 1.35
CA PRO A 273 -41.90 -0.18 0.35
C PRO A 273 -40.50 0.48 0.54
N ASP A 274 -39.93 0.41 1.74
CA ASP A 274 -38.64 0.94 2.12
C ASP A 274 -37.48 -0.04 1.85
N TYR A 275 -37.79 -1.25 1.36
CA TYR A 275 -36.74 -2.23 1.03
C TYR A 275 -35.91 -1.79 -0.17
N SER A 276 -34.62 -1.68 0.03
CA SER A 276 -33.68 -1.35 -1.04
C SER A 276 -32.41 -2.20 -0.96
N VAL A 277 -31.80 -2.42 -2.12
CA VAL A 277 -30.53 -3.15 -2.24
C VAL A 277 -29.54 -2.30 -3.04
N ALA A 278 -28.48 -1.86 -2.40
CA ALA A 278 -27.37 -1.18 -3.05
C ALA A 278 -26.17 -2.14 -3.18
N LYS A 279 -25.52 -2.11 -4.34
CA LYS A 279 -24.27 -2.85 -4.61
C LYS A 279 -23.21 -1.83 -4.97
N ASP A 280 -22.23 -1.71 -4.12
CA ASP A 280 -21.23 -0.67 -4.21
C ASP A 280 -19.83 -1.25 -4.18
N PHE A 281 -18.89 -0.56 -4.86
CA PHE A 281 -17.48 -0.88 -4.78
C PHE A 281 -16.63 0.38 -4.67
N LYS A 282 -15.43 0.21 -4.14
CA LYS A 282 -14.42 1.25 -4.05
C LYS A 282 -13.05 0.65 -4.30
N ILE A 283 -12.24 1.34 -5.08
CA ILE A 283 -10.84 1.01 -5.33
C ILE A 283 -10.00 2.23 -4.98
N VAL A 284 -9.05 2.04 -4.09
CA VAL A 284 -8.02 3.03 -3.77
C VAL A 284 -6.66 2.43 -4.10
N TRP A 285 -5.89 3.12 -4.91
CA TRP A 285 -4.53 2.70 -5.23
C TRP A 285 -3.60 3.91 -5.18
N SER A 286 -2.65 3.85 -4.29
CA SER A 286 -1.57 4.82 -4.19
C SER A 286 -0.26 4.13 -4.52
N HIS A 287 0.45 4.63 -5.52
CA HIS A 287 1.77 4.13 -5.90
C HIS A 287 2.72 5.28 -6.13
N ARG A 288 3.91 5.17 -5.58
CA ARG A 288 4.97 6.14 -5.78
C ARG A 288 6.28 5.42 -6.08
N GLN A 289 6.84 5.70 -7.23
CA GLN A 289 8.20 5.29 -7.58
C GLN A 289 9.20 6.23 -6.89
N ASP A 290 10.27 5.66 -6.31
CA ASP A 290 11.39 6.44 -5.78
C ASP A 290 12.24 7.00 -6.93
N ALA A 291 12.65 8.26 -6.82
CA ALA A 291 13.49 8.91 -7.84
C ALA A 291 14.83 8.19 -8.06
N LYS A 292 15.34 7.50 -7.03
CA LYS A 292 16.58 6.70 -7.12
C LYS A 292 16.41 5.40 -7.90
N ALA A 293 15.17 4.93 -8.11
CA ALA A 293 14.91 3.67 -8.83
C ALA A 293 15.31 3.74 -10.30
N ASN A 294 14.98 4.86 -10.94
CA ASN A 294 15.36 5.16 -12.31
C ASN A 294 15.34 6.68 -12.53
N PRO A 295 16.48 7.33 -12.74
CA PRO A 295 16.54 8.78 -12.92
C PRO A 295 15.91 9.28 -14.23
N ASN A 296 15.67 8.36 -15.18
CA ASN A 296 15.10 8.69 -16.49
C ASN A 296 13.61 8.30 -16.62
N GLN A 297 12.97 7.90 -15.52
CA GLN A 297 11.59 7.46 -15.52
C GLN A 297 10.94 7.78 -14.19
N THR A 298 9.68 8.24 -14.23
CA THR A 298 8.85 8.40 -13.03
C THR A 298 7.49 7.75 -13.25
N PHE A 299 6.98 7.09 -12.23
CA PHE A 299 5.64 6.52 -12.22
C PHE A 299 4.98 6.83 -10.88
N SER A 300 3.76 7.35 -10.93
CA SER A 300 2.94 7.59 -9.76
C SER A 300 1.46 7.33 -10.07
N ALA A 301 0.75 6.82 -9.09
CA ALA A 301 -0.69 6.63 -9.17
C ALA A 301 -1.34 7.06 -7.85
N SER A 302 -2.46 7.76 -7.98
CA SER A 302 -3.35 8.14 -6.89
C SER A 302 -4.77 7.91 -7.39
N VAL A 303 -5.28 6.71 -7.19
CA VAL A 303 -6.62 6.30 -7.63
C VAL A 303 -7.54 6.26 -6.43
N ASN A 304 -8.69 6.92 -6.54
CA ASN A 304 -9.79 6.85 -5.58
C ASN A 304 -11.10 6.80 -6.39
N PHE A 305 -11.49 5.60 -6.78
CA PHE A 305 -12.63 5.35 -7.62
C PHE A 305 -13.69 4.54 -6.85
N ALA A 306 -14.94 4.99 -6.86
CA ALA A 306 -16.02 4.31 -6.16
C ALA A 306 -17.35 4.52 -6.89
N THR A 307 -18.33 3.66 -6.63
CA THR A 307 -19.73 3.95 -6.98
C THR A 307 -20.23 5.17 -6.24
N SER A 308 -21.15 5.91 -6.84
CA SER A 308 -21.67 7.18 -6.31
C SER A 308 -22.37 7.06 -4.94
N SER A 309 -22.91 5.88 -4.64
CA SER A 309 -23.59 5.57 -3.37
C SER A 309 -22.66 5.05 -2.28
N TYR A 310 -21.44 4.60 -2.62
CA TYR A 310 -20.55 3.89 -1.69
C TYR A 310 -20.36 4.60 -0.35
N GLU A 311 -20.03 5.89 -0.35
CA GLU A 311 -19.73 6.61 0.90
C GLU A 311 -20.95 6.77 1.80
N ARG A 312 -22.14 6.80 1.23
CA ARG A 312 -23.41 6.91 1.97
C ARG A 312 -23.88 5.59 2.53
N THR A 313 -23.52 4.48 1.86
CA THR A 313 -23.94 3.14 2.24
C THR A 313 -22.86 2.40 3.04
N ASN A 314 -21.62 2.93 3.11
CA ASN A 314 -20.52 2.31 3.85
C ASN A 314 -20.64 2.57 5.35
N ILE A 315 -20.60 1.49 6.13
CA ILE A 315 -20.71 1.52 7.59
C ILE A 315 -19.58 2.28 8.25
N GLY A 316 -18.36 2.12 7.78
CA GLY A 316 -17.20 2.82 8.33
C GLY A 316 -17.31 4.34 8.25
N ASN A 317 -18.20 4.86 7.41
CA ASN A 317 -18.46 6.29 7.26
C ASN A 317 -19.67 6.79 8.05
N MET A 318 -20.41 5.94 8.76
CA MET A 318 -21.66 6.27 9.42
C MET A 318 -21.53 7.47 10.39
N TYR A 319 -20.39 7.59 11.05
CA TYR A 319 -20.06 8.69 11.96
C TYR A 319 -19.09 9.71 11.36
N ASN A 320 -18.78 9.60 10.06
CA ASN A 320 -17.86 10.49 9.37
C ASN A 320 -18.60 11.36 8.36
N SER A 321 -19.15 12.47 8.83
CA SER A 321 -19.92 13.42 8.00
C SER A 321 -19.09 13.99 6.85
N ASN A 322 -17.78 14.16 7.02
CA ASN A 322 -16.89 14.64 5.95
C ASN A 322 -16.76 13.62 4.81
N ALA A 323 -16.65 12.32 5.11
CA ALA A 323 -16.63 11.27 4.09
C ALA A 323 -17.99 11.17 3.38
N MET A 324 -19.10 11.23 4.13
CA MET A 324 -20.46 11.18 3.58
C MET A 324 -20.79 12.41 2.71
N SER A 325 -20.24 13.58 3.03
CA SER A 325 -20.46 14.83 2.28
C SER A 325 -19.50 15.03 1.11
N GLN A 326 -18.49 14.16 0.94
CA GLN A 326 -17.53 14.25 -0.15
C GLN A 326 -18.22 14.06 -1.50
N ASN A 327 -18.38 15.17 -2.23
CA ASN A 327 -19.09 15.16 -3.51
C ASN A 327 -18.19 14.85 -4.70
N THR A 328 -16.88 15.08 -4.59
CA THR A 328 -15.95 14.88 -5.70
C THR A 328 -14.82 13.91 -5.32
N LYS A 329 -14.48 13.01 -6.24
CA LYS A 329 -13.31 12.13 -6.13
C LYS A 329 -12.45 12.29 -7.36
N THR A 330 -11.16 12.39 -7.17
CA THR A 330 -10.20 12.51 -8.26
C THR A 330 -9.21 11.35 -8.23
N SER A 331 -8.91 10.83 -9.42
CA SER A 331 -7.90 9.80 -9.61
C SER A 331 -6.93 10.24 -10.69
N SER A 332 -5.66 10.02 -10.48
CA SER A 332 -4.62 10.31 -11.46
C SER A 332 -3.57 9.22 -11.51
N ILE A 333 -3.15 8.85 -12.71
CA ILE A 333 -2.03 7.96 -12.96
C ILE A 333 -1.09 8.69 -13.90
N SER A 334 0.16 8.89 -13.49
CA SER A 334 1.16 9.64 -14.25
C SER A 334 2.39 8.78 -14.52
N TYR A 335 2.81 8.78 -15.76
CA TYR A 335 4.05 8.15 -16.20
C TYR A 335 4.84 9.13 -17.04
N SER A 336 6.11 9.32 -16.76
CA SER A 336 7.00 10.09 -17.62
C SER A 336 8.32 9.40 -17.84
N ARG A 337 8.88 9.56 -19.03
CA ARG A 337 10.17 9.01 -19.42
C ARG A 337 10.99 10.02 -20.19
N TYR A 338 12.26 10.09 -19.85
CA TYR A 338 13.24 10.96 -20.46
C TYR A 338 14.15 10.16 -21.39
N PHE A 339 14.38 10.68 -22.58
CA PHE A 339 15.25 10.11 -23.59
C PHE A 339 16.33 11.09 -24.02
N PHE A 340 17.40 10.63 -24.63
CA PHE A 340 18.49 11.44 -25.20
C PHE A 340 19.02 12.50 -24.23
N ASP A 341 19.53 12.06 -23.08
CA ASP A 341 20.04 12.96 -22.03
C ASP A 341 19.02 14.02 -21.62
N ARG A 342 17.76 13.63 -21.46
CA ARG A 342 16.61 14.47 -21.09
C ARG A 342 16.22 15.52 -22.14
N LYS A 343 16.64 15.36 -23.38
CA LYS A 343 16.22 16.25 -24.47
C LYS A 343 14.79 15.97 -24.93
N LEU A 344 14.37 14.71 -24.90
CA LEU A 344 13.00 14.31 -25.22
C LEU A 344 12.31 13.76 -23.96
N THR A 345 11.19 14.36 -23.62
CA THR A 345 10.30 13.91 -22.55
C THR A 345 8.99 13.39 -23.14
N VAL A 346 8.61 12.19 -22.76
CA VAL A 346 7.30 11.64 -23.06
C VAL A 346 6.58 11.40 -21.73
N ALA A 347 5.50 12.13 -21.50
CA ALA A 347 4.70 12.03 -20.29
C ALA A 347 3.25 11.71 -20.65
N THR A 348 2.65 10.77 -19.94
CA THR A 348 1.23 10.47 -20.06
C THR A 348 0.57 10.55 -18.69
N THR A 349 -0.62 11.12 -18.67
CA THR A 349 -1.43 11.21 -17.46
C THR A 349 -2.84 10.72 -17.77
N THR A 350 -3.39 9.96 -16.86
CA THR A 350 -4.82 9.59 -16.85
C THR A 350 -5.47 10.31 -15.68
N ASN A 351 -6.55 11.03 -15.94
CA ASN A 351 -7.31 11.71 -14.90
C ASN A 351 -8.77 11.25 -14.95
N ILE A 352 -9.32 10.94 -13.77
CA ILE A 352 -10.72 10.60 -13.58
C ILE A 352 -11.26 11.48 -12.47
N ALA A 353 -12.24 12.30 -12.75
CA ALA A 353 -12.97 13.11 -11.77
C ALA A 353 -14.42 12.64 -11.70
N GLN A 354 -14.84 12.21 -10.53
CA GLN A 354 -16.19 11.74 -10.27
C GLN A 354 -16.95 12.78 -9.43
N THR A 355 -18.19 13.06 -9.79
CA THR A 355 -19.12 13.84 -8.97
C THR A 355 -20.20 12.90 -8.45
N MET A 356 -20.21 12.71 -7.12
CA MET A 356 -21.07 11.71 -6.47
C MET A 356 -22.55 12.08 -6.50
N ARG A 357 -22.86 13.38 -6.44
CA ARG A 357 -24.24 13.88 -6.37
C ARG A 357 -25.08 13.52 -7.59
N ASP A 358 -24.51 13.63 -8.77
CA ASP A 358 -25.19 13.41 -10.05
C ASP A 358 -24.66 12.19 -10.80
N SER A 359 -23.77 11.41 -10.18
CA SER A 359 -23.11 10.22 -10.75
C SER A 359 -22.39 10.51 -12.07
N SER A 360 -21.87 11.73 -12.25
CA SER A 360 -21.13 12.11 -13.43
C SER A 360 -19.64 11.79 -13.28
N VAL A 361 -19.04 11.39 -14.40
CA VAL A 361 -17.62 11.04 -14.47
C VAL A 361 -17.01 11.79 -15.65
N ASN A 362 -15.95 12.52 -15.37
CA ASN A 362 -15.09 13.13 -16.39
C ASN A 362 -13.78 12.36 -16.44
N VAL A 363 -13.49 11.76 -17.59
CA VAL A 363 -12.29 10.93 -17.82
C VAL A 363 -11.45 11.57 -18.90
N THR A 364 -10.15 11.71 -18.62
CA THR A 364 -9.13 12.05 -19.62
C THR A 364 -8.13 10.90 -19.71
N LEU A 365 -8.07 10.22 -20.87
CA LEU A 365 -7.27 9.00 -21.07
C LEU A 365 -6.94 8.74 -22.54
N PRO A 366 -5.68 8.83 -22.96
CA PRO A 366 -4.58 9.47 -22.26
C PRO A 366 -4.56 10.99 -22.43
N ASP A 367 -3.89 11.70 -21.54
CA ASP A 367 -3.33 13.02 -21.78
C ASP A 367 -1.83 12.82 -22.00
N LEU A 368 -1.42 12.71 -23.26
CA LEU A 368 -0.02 12.44 -23.64
C LEU A 368 0.66 13.74 -24.02
N ASN A 369 1.78 14.03 -23.38
CA ASN A 369 2.64 15.17 -23.70
C ASN A 369 4.01 14.67 -24.18
N ILE A 370 4.41 15.11 -25.35
CA ILE A 370 5.72 14.83 -25.97
C ILE A 370 6.44 16.18 -26.06
N SER A 371 7.53 16.35 -25.37
CA SER A 371 8.29 17.60 -25.37
C SER A 371 9.74 17.36 -25.75
N LEU A 372 10.15 17.92 -26.88
CA LEU A 372 11.56 18.02 -27.26
C LEU A 372 12.09 19.37 -26.81
N SER A 373 13.10 19.37 -25.93
CA SER A 373 13.77 20.58 -25.50
C SER A 373 14.48 21.24 -26.70
N THR A 374 14.78 22.51 -26.55
CA THR A 374 15.44 23.31 -27.59
C THR A 374 16.68 22.60 -28.14
N ILE A 375 16.70 22.36 -29.44
CA ILE A 375 17.82 21.82 -30.19
C ILE A 375 18.31 22.86 -31.18
N TYR A 376 19.58 22.80 -31.52
CA TYR A 376 20.23 23.63 -32.53
C TYR A 376 20.68 22.71 -33.67
N PRO A 377 19.81 22.41 -34.65
CA PRO A 377 20.06 21.36 -35.64
C PRO A 377 21.27 21.66 -36.56
N PHE A 378 21.60 22.95 -36.73
CA PHE A 378 22.69 23.40 -37.61
C PHE A 378 23.98 23.72 -36.86
N LYS A 379 24.01 23.45 -35.53
CA LYS A 379 25.22 23.76 -34.74
C LYS A 379 26.31 22.73 -35.01
N ARG A 380 27.51 23.26 -35.32
CA ARG A 380 28.72 22.43 -35.54
C ARG A 380 29.07 21.63 -34.28
N LYS A 381 29.48 20.37 -34.43
CA LYS A 381 29.95 19.52 -33.32
C LYS A 381 31.26 20.01 -32.70
N LYS A 382 32.14 20.62 -33.52
CA LYS A 382 33.40 21.22 -33.06
C LYS A 382 33.36 22.71 -33.42
N ALA A 383 33.27 23.57 -32.40
CA ALA A 383 33.26 25.01 -32.57
C ALA A 383 34.68 25.48 -32.93
N ALA A 384 34.83 26.07 -34.12
CA ALA A 384 36.03 26.76 -34.51
C ALA A 384 35.63 28.17 -34.96
N GLY A 385 36.05 29.20 -34.25
CA GLY A 385 35.69 30.61 -34.46
C GLY A 385 34.30 30.97 -33.96
N GLU A 386 33.81 32.15 -34.40
CA GLU A 386 32.48 32.68 -34.01
C GLU A 386 31.34 31.81 -34.58
N GLU A 387 30.24 31.71 -33.82
CA GLU A 387 29.03 31.02 -34.25
C GLU A 387 28.37 31.75 -35.43
N ARG A 388 28.10 31.03 -36.52
CA ARG A 388 27.42 31.56 -37.69
C ARG A 388 25.93 31.77 -37.38
N TRP A 389 25.26 32.67 -38.08
CA TRP A 389 23.85 32.99 -37.83
C TRP A 389 22.91 31.76 -37.88
N TYR A 390 23.15 30.81 -38.78
CA TYR A 390 22.34 29.60 -38.89
C TYR A 390 22.57 28.60 -37.73
N GLU A 391 23.71 28.65 -37.08
CA GLU A 391 24.01 27.82 -35.91
C GLU A 391 23.18 28.21 -34.68
N LYS A 392 22.66 29.46 -34.68
CA LYS A 392 21.80 30.00 -33.65
C LYS A 392 20.32 29.71 -33.87
N ILE A 393 19.97 29.00 -34.95
CA ILE A 393 18.60 28.57 -35.21
C ILE A 393 18.27 27.46 -34.21
N SER A 394 17.28 27.71 -33.41
CA SER A 394 16.74 26.79 -32.41
C SER A 394 15.38 26.24 -32.84
N VAL A 395 15.15 24.98 -32.59
CA VAL A 395 13.88 24.30 -32.84
C VAL A 395 13.46 23.62 -31.57
N ARG A 396 12.19 23.74 -31.25
CA ARG A 396 11.53 23.02 -30.15
C ARG A 396 10.30 22.33 -30.71
N TYR A 397 9.89 21.25 -30.05
CA TYR A 397 8.65 20.58 -30.39
C TYR A 397 7.86 20.26 -29.13
N THR A 398 6.56 20.50 -29.17
CA THR A 398 5.60 20.05 -28.16
C THR A 398 4.42 19.39 -28.87
N GLY A 399 4.16 18.12 -28.55
CA GLY A 399 2.99 17.38 -28.98
C GLY A 399 2.10 17.06 -27.79
N ARG A 400 0.79 17.30 -27.91
CA ARG A 400 -0.18 16.92 -26.88
C ARG A 400 -1.35 16.18 -27.51
N LEU A 401 -1.57 14.95 -27.06
CA LEU A 401 -2.73 14.14 -27.41
C LEU A 401 -3.64 14.05 -26.18
N THR A 402 -4.89 14.46 -26.34
CA THR A 402 -5.88 14.42 -25.26
C THR A 402 -7.14 13.71 -25.75
N ASN A 403 -7.57 12.69 -25.00
CA ASN A 403 -8.86 12.06 -25.17
C ASN A 403 -9.68 12.26 -23.89
N SER A 404 -10.87 12.77 -23.99
CA SER A 404 -11.72 13.02 -22.82
C SER A 404 -13.18 12.67 -23.10
N ILE A 405 -13.87 12.25 -22.04
CA ILE A 405 -15.31 12.03 -22.03
C ILE A 405 -15.91 12.53 -20.73
N GLN A 406 -17.10 13.11 -20.84
CA GLN A 406 -17.96 13.41 -19.70
C GLN A 406 -19.24 12.60 -19.84
N THR A 407 -19.48 11.70 -18.91
CA THR A 407 -20.61 10.76 -18.96
C THR A 407 -21.09 10.40 -17.56
N LYS A 408 -22.08 9.51 -17.47
CA LYS A 408 -22.51 8.90 -16.19
C LYS A 408 -21.66 7.66 -15.91
N ASP A 409 -21.48 7.30 -14.63
CA ASP A 409 -20.67 6.17 -14.19
C ASP A 409 -21.11 4.82 -14.82
N ASN A 410 -22.42 4.60 -14.96
CA ASN A 410 -23.01 3.40 -15.56
C ASN A 410 -22.87 3.32 -17.09
N LEU A 411 -22.54 4.43 -17.75
CA LEU A 411 -22.39 4.52 -19.20
C LEU A 411 -20.92 4.53 -19.65
N LEU A 412 -20.00 4.76 -18.75
CA LEU A 412 -18.57 4.91 -19.07
C LEU A 412 -18.04 3.72 -19.89
N PHE A 413 -18.28 2.50 -19.42
CA PHE A 413 -17.81 1.27 -20.09
C PHE A 413 -18.64 0.88 -21.34
N LYS A 414 -19.72 1.59 -21.63
CA LYS A 414 -20.52 1.40 -22.84
C LYS A 414 -20.21 2.44 -23.91
N SER A 415 -19.36 3.41 -23.60
CA SER A 415 -19.01 4.51 -24.50
C SER A 415 -18.14 4.05 -25.69
N ASN A 416 -18.37 4.69 -26.85
CA ASN A 416 -17.56 4.47 -28.05
C ASN A 416 -16.44 5.52 -28.12
N LEU A 417 -15.18 5.06 -28.22
CA LEU A 417 -13.99 5.92 -28.25
C LEU A 417 -13.96 6.96 -29.37
N ILE A 418 -14.65 6.74 -30.49
CA ILE A 418 -14.67 7.67 -31.62
C ILE A 418 -15.86 8.63 -31.54
N LYS A 419 -17.04 8.11 -31.20
CA LYS A 419 -18.29 8.90 -31.23
C LYS A 419 -18.50 9.70 -29.95
N ASP A 420 -18.22 9.11 -28.79
CA ASP A 420 -18.58 9.72 -27.52
C ASP A 420 -17.43 10.51 -26.91
N TRP A 421 -16.17 10.10 -27.20
CA TRP A 421 -14.99 10.77 -26.67
C TRP A 421 -14.59 11.96 -27.54
N LYS A 422 -14.08 13.00 -26.90
CA LYS A 422 -13.41 14.12 -27.55
C LYS A 422 -11.93 13.78 -27.72
N ASN A 423 -11.52 13.61 -28.98
CA ASN A 423 -10.15 13.22 -29.34
C ASN A 423 -9.46 14.36 -30.08
N GLY A 424 -8.29 14.73 -29.64
CA GLY A 424 -7.51 15.77 -30.31
C GLY A 424 -6.02 15.62 -30.08
N MET A 425 -5.23 15.94 -31.10
CA MET A 425 -3.77 16.02 -31.00
C MET A 425 -3.27 17.36 -31.51
N LYS A 426 -2.48 18.07 -30.68
CA LYS A 426 -1.89 19.36 -31.00
C LYS A 426 -0.38 19.20 -31.14
N HIS A 427 0.17 19.79 -32.21
CA HIS A 427 1.60 19.87 -32.46
C HIS A 427 2.01 21.35 -32.47
N GLU A 428 3.06 21.71 -31.76
CA GLU A 428 3.62 23.05 -31.75
C GLU A 428 5.11 22.97 -32.05
N ILE A 429 5.55 23.71 -33.06
CA ILE A 429 6.92 23.75 -33.55
C ILE A 429 7.37 25.20 -33.63
N PRO A 430 7.80 25.82 -32.52
CA PRO A 430 8.45 27.10 -32.55
C PRO A 430 9.89 26.95 -33.08
N VAL A 431 10.21 27.77 -34.06
CA VAL A 431 11.56 27.92 -34.63
C VAL A 431 11.99 29.36 -34.38
N SER A 432 13.12 29.59 -33.77
CA SER A 432 13.61 30.92 -33.50
C SER A 432 15.15 31.02 -33.66
N ALA A 433 15.63 32.17 -33.97
CA ALA A 433 17.05 32.46 -33.94
C ALA A 433 17.31 33.77 -33.18
N THR A 434 18.45 33.89 -32.53
CA THR A 434 18.84 35.10 -31.87
C THR A 434 20.24 35.50 -32.31
N PHE A 435 20.38 36.67 -32.92
CA PHE A 435 21.68 37.16 -33.32
C PHE A 435 21.80 38.69 -33.07
N THR A 436 23.01 39.16 -32.90
CA THR A 436 23.29 40.56 -32.66
C THR A 436 23.69 41.21 -33.96
N LEU A 437 22.96 42.25 -34.35
CA LEU A 437 23.26 43.08 -35.53
C LEU A 437 24.01 44.34 -35.08
N PHE A 438 25.04 44.69 -35.81
CA PHE A 438 25.89 45.88 -35.55
C PHE A 438 26.43 45.94 -34.09
N LYS A 439 26.55 44.80 -33.40
CA LYS A 439 26.99 44.65 -31.99
C LYS A 439 26.02 45.25 -30.94
N TYR A 440 24.95 45.92 -31.32
CA TYR A 440 24.08 46.67 -30.41
C TYR A 440 22.64 46.18 -30.42
N PHE A 441 22.15 45.68 -31.54
CA PHE A 441 20.75 45.24 -31.70
C PHE A 441 20.63 43.75 -31.63
N ASN A 442 19.88 43.25 -30.66
CA ASN A 442 19.50 41.84 -30.62
C ASN A 442 18.27 41.65 -31.48
N VAL A 443 18.41 40.84 -32.51
CA VAL A 443 17.37 40.53 -33.49
C VAL A 443 16.92 39.08 -33.26
N THR A 444 15.60 38.88 -33.05
CA THR A 444 15.02 37.60 -32.76
C THR A 444 13.88 37.30 -33.74
N PRO A 445 14.17 36.77 -34.95
CA PRO A 445 13.14 36.21 -35.80
C PRO A 445 12.61 34.93 -35.20
N SER A 446 11.29 34.72 -35.28
CA SER A 446 10.66 33.48 -34.87
C SER A 446 9.48 33.14 -35.78
N VAL A 447 9.28 31.84 -35.99
CA VAL A 447 8.13 31.28 -36.68
C VAL A 447 7.54 30.22 -35.76
N SER A 448 6.27 30.38 -35.43
CA SER A 448 5.53 29.38 -34.65
C SER A 448 4.54 28.65 -35.57
N TYR A 449 4.70 27.38 -35.70
CA TYR A 449 3.79 26.52 -36.44
C TYR A 449 2.99 25.67 -35.45
N THR A 450 1.67 25.67 -35.60
CA THR A 450 0.75 24.85 -34.79
C THR A 450 -0.14 24.06 -35.71
N GLU A 451 -0.25 22.76 -35.45
CA GLU A 451 -1.12 21.84 -36.18
C GLU A 451 -1.99 21.06 -35.19
N ARG A 452 -3.25 20.86 -35.54
CA ARG A 452 -4.22 20.13 -34.72
C ARG A 452 -4.88 19.04 -35.57
N TRP A 453 -4.99 17.87 -34.98
CA TRP A 453 -5.67 16.70 -35.56
C TRP A 453 -6.86 16.35 -34.73
N TYR A 454 -7.99 16.08 -35.39
CA TYR A 454 -9.25 15.73 -34.74
C TYR A 454 -9.87 14.51 -35.43
N THR A 455 -10.66 13.74 -34.68
CA THR A 455 -11.41 12.58 -35.20
C THR A 455 -12.83 12.95 -35.63
N ARG A 456 -13.24 14.20 -35.44
CA ARG A 456 -14.54 14.72 -35.85
C ARG A 456 -14.47 16.22 -36.10
N LYS A 457 -15.35 16.72 -36.95
CA LYS A 457 -15.67 18.13 -37.10
C LYS A 457 -17.16 18.37 -36.85
N VAL A 458 -17.50 19.55 -36.40
CA VAL A 458 -18.87 19.97 -36.15
C VAL A 458 -19.23 21.03 -37.18
N MET A 459 -20.25 20.75 -37.98
CA MET A 459 -20.88 21.71 -38.90
C MET A 459 -22.05 22.35 -38.16
N LYS A 460 -22.14 23.66 -38.24
CA LYS A 460 -23.22 24.43 -37.62
C LYS A 460 -23.89 25.23 -38.73
N ASP A 461 -25.13 24.90 -39.03
CA ASP A 461 -25.96 25.60 -40.02
C ASP A 461 -27.14 26.27 -39.31
N TRP A 462 -27.48 27.45 -39.76
CA TRP A 462 -28.67 28.12 -39.27
C TRP A 462 -29.90 27.59 -40.05
N ASP A 463 -30.80 26.93 -39.36
CA ASP A 463 -32.04 26.42 -39.92
C ASP A 463 -33.20 27.13 -39.19
N PRO A 464 -33.99 27.96 -39.92
CA PRO A 464 -35.15 28.68 -39.32
C PRO A 464 -36.24 27.73 -38.82
N ASN A 465 -36.25 26.48 -39.28
CA ASN A 465 -37.24 25.47 -38.88
C ASN A 465 -36.73 24.51 -37.79
N TYR A 466 -35.48 24.70 -37.35
CA TYR A 466 -34.87 23.84 -36.34
C TYR A 466 -35.13 24.44 -34.95
N GLY A 467 -35.93 23.70 -34.14
CA GLY A 467 -36.27 24.09 -32.75
C GLY A 467 -37.55 24.88 -32.58
N THR A 468 -37.99 25.03 -31.35
CA THR A 468 -39.31 25.59 -30.95
C THR A 468 -39.43 27.10 -31.10
N ASN A 469 -38.32 27.84 -31.29
CA ASN A 469 -38.29 29.30 -31.34
C ASN A 469 -37.66 29.90 -32.62
N GLY A 470 -37.37 29.11 -33.65
CA GLY A 470 -36.84 29.59 -34.93
C GLY A 470 -35.45 30.25 -34.88
N ARG A 471 -34.68 29.98 -33.85
CA ARG A 471 -33.31 30.53 -33.64
C ARG A 471 -32.27 29.47 -33.34
N GLU A 472 -32.56 28.22 -33.57
CA GLU A 472 -31.63 27.16 -33.22
C GLU A 472 -30.67 26.84 -34.40
N VAL A 473 -29.39 26.69 -34.07
CA VAL A 473 -28.35 26.31 -35.00
C VAL A 473 -28.35 24.80 -35.11
N ALA A 474 -28.67 24.27 -36.28
CA ALA A 474 -28.56 22.86 -36.58
C ALA A 474 -27.06 22.46 -36.46
N THR A 475 -26.81 21.42 -35.72
CA THR A 475 -25.44 20.95 -35.47
C THR A 475 -25.30 19.54 -36.00
N ASP A 476 -24.46 19.34 -37.02
CA ASP A 476 -24.11 18.04 -37.58
C ASP A 476 -22.66 17.67 -37.24
N THR A 477 -22.41 16.42 -36.91
CA THR A 477 -21.08 15.93 -36.58
C THR A 477 -20.57 14.95 -37.61
N ILE A 478 -19.51 15.32 -38.31
CA ILE A 478 -18.85 14.50 -39.31
C ILE A 478 -17.63 13.82 -38.72
N TYR A 479 -17.65 12.50 -38.67
CA TYR A 479 -16.54 11.69 -38.17
C TYR A 479 -15.52 11.42 -39.26
N GLY A 480 -14.24 11.55 -38.94
CA GLY A 480 -13.12 11.33 -39.86
C GLY A 480 -11.86 12.03 -39.36
N PHE A 481 -10.79 11.90 -40.09
CA PHE A 481 -9.56 12.63 -39.78
C PHE A 481 -9.62 14.04 -40.35
N HIS A 482 -9.55 15.02 -39.44
CA HIS A 482 -9.56 16.44 -39.76
C HIS A 482 -8.28 17.10 -39.25
N ARG A 483 -7.65 17.87 -40.16
CA ARG A 483 -6.37 18.57 -39.91
C ARG A 483 -6.59 20.07 -40.03
N VAL A 484 -6.15 20.81 -39.00
CA VAL A 484 -6.15 22.27 -38.97
C VAL A 484 -4.76 22.75 -38.62
N TYR A 485 -4.22 23.70 -39.35
CA TYR A 485 -2.91 24.30 -39.06
C TYR A 485 -2.94 25.80 -39.14
N ASN A 486 -2.10 26.43 -38.34
CA ASN A 486 -1.85 27.85 -38.41
C ASN A 486 -0.36 28.14 -38.11
N TYR A 487 0.13 29.24 -38.62
CA TYR A 487 1.47 29.71 -38.35
C TYR A 487 1.50 31.22 -38.24
N ASN A 488 2.46 31.72 -37.48
CA ASN A 488 2.77 33.15 -37.43
C ASN A 488 4.28 33.33 -37.50
N ALA A 489 4.69 34.43 -38.11
CA ALA A 489 6.09 34.87 -38.13
C ALA A 489 6.22 36.18 -37.36
N SER A 490 7.24 36.29 -36.52
CA SER A 490 7.52 37.51 -35.77
C SER A 490 9.00 37.87 -35.83
N LEU A 491 9.29 39.16 -35.79
CA LEU A 491 10.62 39.72 -35.72
C LEU A 491 10.69 40.70 -34.54
N GLY A 492 11.43 40.32 -33.52
CA GLY A 492 11.73 41.18 -32.38
C GLY A 492 13.11 41.82 -32.50
N ILE A 493 13.21 43.10 -32.24
CA ILE A 493 14.48 43.84 -32.18
C ILE A 493 14.53 44.54 -30.84
N ASN A 494 15.59 44.34 -30.09
CA ASN A 494 15.82 45.04 -28.82
C ASN A 494 17.28 45.47 -28.70
N THR A 495 17.50 46.54 -27.94
CA THR A 495 18.83 47.01 -27.60
C THR A 495 18.88 47.48 -26.16
N LYS A 496 20.08 47.63 -25.61
CA LYS A 496 20.28 48.18 -24.26
C LYS A 496 21.12 49.44 -24.35
N ILE A 497 20.55 50.54 -23.88
CA ILE A 497 21.21 51.83 -23.78
C ILE A 497 21.56 52.07 -22.33
N TYR A 498 22.81 52.35 -22.05
CA TYR A 498 23.30 52.60 -20.70
C TYR A 498 23.62 54.09 -20.53
N GLY A 499 23.00 54.74 -19.55
CA GLY A 499 23.33 56.06 -19.10
C GLY A 499 23.98 56.01 -17.72
N MET A 500 25.05 56.77 -17.54
CA MET A 500 25.65 57.00 -16.23
C MET A 500 25.34 58.42 -15.81
N TYR A 501 24.68 58.56 -14.68
CA TYR A 501 24.30 59.87 -14.14
C TYR A 501 24.95 60.07 -12.78
N ASN A 502 25.66 61.23 -12.65
CA ASN A 502 26.24 61.73 -11.40
C ASN A 502 25.33 62.82 -10.86
N PRO A 503 24.59 62.63 -9.78
CA PRO A 503 23.63 63.60 -9.26
C PRO A 503 24.40 64.87 -8.75
N ILE A 504 24.06 66.02 -9.31
CA ILE A 504 24.65 67.27 -8.98
C ILE A 504 24.33 67.72 -7.55
N PHE A 505 23.24 67.25 -6.98
CA PHE A 505 22.78 67.62 -5.63
C PHE A 505 23.57 66.99 -4.48
N PHE A 506 24.52 66.08 -4.76
CA PHE A 506 25.32 65.41 -3.73
C PHE A 506 26.82 65.41 -4.10
N PRO A 507 27.44 66.57 -4.23
CA PRO A 507 28.81 66.68 -4.76
C PRO A 507 29.89 66.06 -3.86
N LYS A 508 29.58 65.83 -2.56
CA LYS A 508 30.51 65.24 -1.60
C LYS A 508 30.37 63.67 -1.52
N LYS A 509 29.35 63.10 -2.11
CA LYS A 509 29.18 61.66 -2.18
C LYS A 509 29.39 61.21 -3.61
N LYS A 510 30.34 60.30 -3.87
CA LYS A 510 30.56 59.65 -5.18
C LYS A 510 29.42 58.67 -5.48
N ILE A 511 28.19 59.16 -5.63
CA ILE A 511 27.02 58.37 -6.01
C ILE A 511 26.97 58.36 -7.53
N GLN A 512 27.06 57.17 -8.13
CA GLN A 512 26.86 56.95 -9.56
C GLN A 512 25.58 56.17 -9.77
N ILE A 513 24.65 56.71 -10.53
CA ILE A 513 23.40 56.06 -10.89
C ILE A 513 23.53 55.53 -12.31
N ARG A 514 23.46 54.22 -12.48
CA ARG A 514 23.42 53.59 -13.79
C ARG A 514 21.97 53.47 -14.25
N HIS A 515 21.64 54.16 -15.31
CA HIS A 515 20.34 54.05 -15.97
C HIS A 515 20.44 53.05 -17.13
N VAL A 516 19.49 52.10 -17.22
CA VAL A 516 19.44 51.13 -18.30
C VAL A 516 18.09 51.25 -18.98
N ILE A 517 18.07 51.63 -20.24
CA ILE A 517 16.89 51.70 -21.08
C ILE A 517 16.96 50.54 -22.06
N THR A 518 15.89 49.76 -22.15
CA THR A 518 15.82 48.62 -23.08
C THR A 518 14.65 48.83 -24.04
N PRO A 519 14.83 49.64 -25.11
CA PRO A 519 13.80 49.77 -26.14
C PRO A 519 13.65 48.45 -26.90
N SER A 520 12.41 48.11 -27.22
CA SER A 520 12.08 46.92 -28.03
C SER A 520 10.97 47.23 -29.02
N VAL A 521 11.13 46.71 -30.23
CA VAL A 521 10.14 46.78 -31.30
C VAL A 521 9.89 45.35 -31.79
N SER A 522 8.63 44.97 -31.97
CA SER A 522 8.27 43.68 -32.54
C SER A 522 7.23 43.85 -33.63
N ILE A 523 7.40 43.12 -34.71
CA ILE A 523 6.47 43.01 -35.82
C ILE A 523 6.06 41.55 -35.94
N SER A 524 4.76 41.28 -36.06
CA SER A 524 4.23 39.93 -36.30
C SER A 524 3.29 39.92 -37.50
N ALA A 525 3.34 38.85 -38.25
CA ALA A 525 2.51 38.64 -39.41
C ALA A 525 1.96 37.21 -39.40
N ALA A 526 0.66 37.06 -39.62
CA ALA A 526 -0.02 35.78 -39.79
C ALA A 526 -0.95 35.86 -41.00
N PRO A 527 -1.11 34.79 -41.79
CA PRO A 527 -2.15 34.72 -42.80
C PRO A 527 -3.54 34.84 -42.19
N ASP A 528 -4.49 35.30 -43.02
CA ASP A 528 -5.90 35.21 -42.66
C ASP A 528 -6.41 33.77 -42.86
N PHE A 529 -6.36 32.98 -41.77
CA PHE A 529 -6.86 31.62 -41.75
C PHE A 529 -8.38 31.52 -41.86
N GLY A 530 -9.10 32.63 -41.77
CA GLY A 530 -10.54 32.73 -42.08
C GLY A 530 -10.85 32.73 -43.57
N SER A 531 -9.84 32.82 -44.45
CA SER A 531 -10.01 32.75 -45.88
C SER A 531 -10.52 31.38 -46.33
N SER A 532 -11.43 31.34 -47.27
CA SER A 532 -12.02 30.10 -47.87
C SER A 532 -10.99 29.11 -48.42
N ARG A 533 -9.79 29.58 -48.81
CA ARG A 533 -8.70 28.72 -49.28
C ARG A 533 -8.19 27.70 -48.25
N TYR A 534 -8.42 27.96 -46.96
CA TYR A 534 -8.01 27.05 -45.89
C TYR A 534 -9.11 26.04 -45.51
N GLY A 535 -10.39 26.30 -45.91
CA GLY A 535 -11.50 25.42 -45.64
C GLY A 535 -11.90 25.28 -44.19
N TYR A 536 -11.48 26.23 -43.32
CA TYR A 536 -11.79 26.19 -41.88
C TYR A 536 -13.10 26.86 -41.51
N TYR A 537 -13.60 27.75 -42.40
CA TYR A 537 -14.82 28.53 -42.22
C TYR A 537 -15.58 28.61 -43.54
N ASP A 538 -16.89 28.50 -43.45
CA ASP A 538 -17.80 28.77 -44.56
C ASP A 538 -18.48 30.12 -44.39
N SER A 539 -18.77 30.83 -45.50
CA SER A 539 -19.53 32.07 -45.45
C SER A 539 -21.02 31.75 -45.38
N VAL A 540 -21.68 32.22 -44.33
CA VAL A 540 -23.13 32.15 -44.22
C VAL A 540 -23.77 33.40 -44.86
N SER A 541 -24.68 33.21 -45.81
CA SER A 541 -25.20 34.28 -46.69
C SER A 541 -26.13 35.29 -46.01
N TYR A 542 -26.42 35.19 -44.69
CA TYR A 542 -27.39 36.05 -44.01
C TYR A 542 -26.80 36.86 -42.81
N THR A 543 -25.58 36.69 -42.45
CA THR A 543 -24.95 37.52 -41.42
C THR A 543 -23.50 37.73 -41.80
N HIS A 544 -22.96 38.93 -41.54
CA HIS A 544 -21.51 39.18 -41.70
C HIS A 544 -20.63 38.39 -40.71
N LEU A 545 -21.20 37.35 -40.06
CA LEU A 545 -20.52 36.43 -39.19
C LEU A 545 -20.08 35.20 -39.98
N ARG A 546 -18.82 34.90 -39.95
CA ARG A 546 -18.25 33.65 -40.48
C ARG A 546 -18.69 32.49 -39.61
N ALA A 547 -19.23 31.43 -40.20
CA ALA A 547 -19.50 30.20 -39.47
C ALA A 547 -18.18 29.63 -38.96
N HIS A 548 -18.08 29.50 -37.65
CA HIS A 548 -16.89 28.96 -37.02
C HIS A 548 -17.00 27.43 -36.97
N GLU A 549 -16.13 26.71 -37.68
CA GLU A 549 -15.92 25.30 -37.39
C GLU A 549 -15.27 25.21 -35.99
N THR A 550 -16.05 25.00 -34.98
CA THR A 550 -15.52 24.78 -33.64
C THR A 550 -14.97 23.37 -33.54
N CYS A 551 -13.70 23.23 -33.86
CA CYS A 551 -12.92 22.18 -33.24
C CYS A 551 -12.93 22.46 -31.74
N ALA A 552 -13.38 21.51 -30.95
CA ALA A 552 -13.57 21.64 -29.51
C ALA A 552 -12.46 22.45 -28.82
N ASP A 553 -12.85 23.38 -27.96
CA ASP A 553 -11.93 24.06 -27.03
C ASP A 553 -11.12 23.00 -26.29
N LEU A 554 -9.81 23.00 -26.52
CA LEU A 554 -8.82 22.20 -25.79
C LEU A 554 -8.24 23.04 -24.64
#